data_731e57d1c36c6e6bdeabbfb3c68c5cd6
#
_entry.id   731e57d1c36c6e6bdeabbfb3c68c5cd6
#
_cell.length_a   1.000
_cell.length_b   1.000
_cell.length_c   1.000
_cell.angle_alpha   90.00
_cell.angle_beta   90.00
_cell.angle_gamma   90.00
#
_symmetry.space_group_name_H-M   'P 1'
#
loop_
_entity.id
_entity.type
_entity.pdbx_description
1 polymer ?
#
loop_
_entity_poly.entity_id
_entity_poly.type
_entity_poly.pdbx_seq_one_letter_code
_entity_poly.pdbx_strand_id
1 'polypeptide(L)'
;MQRADVDVNGRLLHVYNVHLGTAILERRYQAQRLATLVADRHVTGPKIILGDFNEWMRGLTTTLLSTKLKSVDLSQYMKRRRTYPGLFPVLHLDHIYYDGDLEIDHIEVLRSRRALIASDHVPLVADIRI
;
A
#
# COMPACT_ATOMS: atom_id res chain seq x y z
N MET A 1 9.12 6.20 -5.54
CA MET A 1 8.05 6.69 -4.67
C MET A 1 7.56 8.02 -5.20
N GLN A 2 6.26 8.21 -5.23
CA GLN A 2 5.56 9.46 -5.55
C GLN A 2 4.70 9.86 -4.35
N ARG A 3 4.54 11.17 -4.11
CA ARG A 3 3.61 11.71 -3.12
C ARG A 3 2.62 12.64 -3.81
N ALA A 4 1.37 12.53 -3.41
CA ALA A 4 0.31 13.46 -3.76
C ALA A 4 -0.40 13.92 -2.48
N ASP A 5 -0.74 15.19 -2.44
CA ASP A 5 -1.58 15.75 -1.40
C ASP A 5 -2.95 16.04 -2.01
N VAL A 6 -3.97 15.35 -1.53
CA VAL A 6 -5.32 15.36 -2.10
C VAL A 6 -6.27 16.07 -1.13
N ASP A 7 -6.93 17.12 -1.58
CA ASP A 7 -8.01 17.75 -0.82
C ASP A 7 -9.30 16.94 -0.96
N VAL A 8 -9.84 16.50 0.15
CA VAL A 8 -11.12 15.79 0.24
C VAL A 8 -12.02 16.57 1.18
N ASN A 9 -12.90 17.38 0.62
CA ASN A 9 -13.86 18.21 1.37
C ASN A 9 -13.20 19.14 2.41
N GLY A 10 -12.04 19.74 2.07
CA GLY A 10 -11.29 20.63 2.95
C GLY A 10 -10.35 19.90 3.92
N ARG A 11 -10.25 18.59 3.85
CA ARG A 11 -9.27 17.78 4.60
C ARG A 11 -8.17 17.28 3.66
N LEU A 12 -6.94 17.45 4.04
CA LEU A 12 -5.79 17.06 3.21
C LEU A 12 -5.39 15.62 3.52
N LEU A 13 -5.47 14.76 2.49
CA LEU A 13 -5.00 13.38 2.51
C LEU A 13 -3.62 13.29 1.84
N HIS A 14 -2.63 12.77 2.55
CA HIS A 14 -1.29 12.53 2.03
C HIS A 14 -1.18 11.11 1.47
N VAL A 15 -1.06 10.98 0.16
CA VAL A 15 -0.96 9.69 -0.55
C VAL A 15 0.47 9.45 -0.99
N TYR A 16 1.03 8.32 -0.57
CA TYR A 16 2.37 7.86 -0.97
C TYR A 16 2.22 6.60 -1.82
N ASN A 17 2.53 6.70 -3.11
CA ASN A 17 2.59 5.55 -4.00
C ASN A 17 4.04 5.04 -4.07
N VAL A 18 4.26 3.78 -3.77
CA VAL A 18 5.58 3.18 -3.67
C VAL A 18 5.71 1.97 -4.61
N HIS A 19 6.91 1.79 -5.13
CA HIS A 19 7.35 0.56 -5.75
C HIS A 19 8.77 0.32 -5.24
N LEU A 20 8.94 -0.67 -4.36
CA LEU A 20 10.22 -0.98 -3.75
C LEU A 20 11.00 -1.97 -4.60
N GLY A 21 12.33 -1.90 -4.51
CA GLY A 21 13.21 -2.76 -5.26
C GLY A 21 13.08 -4.25 -4.89
N THR A 22 13.36 -5.13 -5.85
CA THR A 22 13.35 -6.58 -5.64
C THR A 22 14.55 -7.07 -4.85
N ALA A 23 15.70 -6.36 -4.94
CA ALA A 23 16.91 -6.70 -4.20
C ALA A 23 16.74 -6.40 -2.69
N ILE A 24 17.10 -7.36 -1.84
CA ILE A 24 16.88 -7.28 -0.39
C ILE A 24 17.54 -6.04 0.24
N LEU A 25 18.79 -5.74 -0.11
CA LEU A 25 19.52 -4.62 0.47
C LEU A 25 18.95 -3.27 0.00
N GLU A 26 18.60 -3.16 -1.26
CA GLU A 26 17.96 -1.97 -1.82
C GLU A 26 16.60 -1.71 -1.15
N ARG A 27 15.75 -2.74 -1.10
CA ARG A 27 14.43 -2.66 -0.46
C ARG A 27 14.54 -2.27 1.00
N ARG A 28 15.52 -2.81 1.73
CA ARG A 28 15.79 -2.45 3.13
C ARG A 28 16.12 -0.96 3.29
N TYR A 29 16.99 -0.43 2.45
CA TYR A 29 17.34 0.99 2.45
C TYR A 29 16.12 1.87 2.11
N GLN A 30 15.38 1.49 1.06
CA GLN A 30 14.18 2.21 0.65
C GLN A 30 13.09 2.19 1.73
N ALA A 31 12.89 1.06 2.41
CA ALA A 31 11.94 0.93 3.51
C ALA A 31 12.30 1.84 4.70
N GLN A 32 13.57 1.95 5.05
CA GLN A 32 14.02 2.86 6.11
C GLN A 32 13.76 4.32 5.74
N ARG A 33 14.05 4.73 4.50
CA ARG A 33 13.74 6.08 4.02
C ARG A 33 12.25 6.36 4.01
N LEU A 34 11.45 5.43 3.54
CA LEU A 34 9.99 5.53 3.56
C LEU A 34 9.47 5.72 4.99
N ALA A 35 9.92 4.90 5.92
CA ALA A 35 9.53 5.00 7.34
C ALA A 35 9.89 6.36 7.95
N THR A 36 11.01 6.97 7.55
CA THR A 36 11.41 8.32 7.99
C THR A 36 10.49 9.38 7.41
N LEU A 37 10.18 9.31 6.11
CA LEU A 37 9.30 10.27 5.44
C LEU A 37 7.88 10.24 5.99
N VAL A 38 7.35 9.05 6.25
CA VAL A 38 5.99 8.89 6.80
C VAL A 38 5.91 9.38 8.24
N ALA A 39 7.01 9.25 9.01
CA ALA A 39 7.11 9.73 10.39
C ALA A 39 7.40 11.23 10.52
N ASP A 40 7.47 11.96 9.40
CA ASP A 40 7.70 13.41 9.43
C ASP A 40 6.56 14.12 10.17
N ARG A 41 6.89 14.77 11.27
CA ARG A 41 5.95 15.48 12.14
C ARG A 41 5.41 16.77 11.52
N HIS A 42 6.06 17.29 10.48
CA HIS A 42 5.60 18.47 9.75
C HIS A 42 4.45 18.14 8.78
N VAL A 43 4.27 16.87 8.45
CA VAL A 43 3.15 16.39 7.64
C VAL A 43 2.04 15.95 8.58
N THR A 44 1.10 16.87 8.83
CA THR A 44 -0.07 16.63 9.69
C THR A 44 -1.28 16.20 8.87
N GLY A 45 -2.13 15.33 9.42
CA GLY A 45 -3.32 14.80 8.75
C GLY A 45 -3.21 13.33 8.37
N PRO A 46 -4.28 12.77 7.80
CA PRO A 46 -4.32 11.38 7.42
C PRO A 46 -3.33 11.07 6.29
N LYS A 47 -2.71 9.90 6.39
CA LYS A 47 -1.71 9.41 5.43
C LYS A 47 -2.10 8.02 4.95
N ILE A 48 -1.91 7.76 3.67
CA ILE A 48 -2.03 6.44 3.08
C ILE A 48 -0.78 6.12 2.25
N ILE A 49 -0.23 4.94 2.44
CA ILE A 49 0.91 4.41 1.72
C ILE A 49 0.45 3.15 1.02
N LEU A 50 0.55 3.12 -0.29
CA LEU A 50 0.09 2.02 -1.11
C LEU A 50 1.08 1.72 -2.24
N GLY A 51 0.99 0.51 -2.80
CA GLY A 51 1.78 0.10 -3.96
C GLY A 51 2.44 -1.27 -3.79
N ASP A 52 3.40 -1.54 -4.67
CA ASP A 52 4.17 -2.77 -4.68
C ASP A 52 5.39 -2.65 -3.75
N PHE A 53 5.37 -3.43 -2.69
CA PHE A 53 6.45 -3.49 -1.70
C PHE A 53 7.48 -4.58 -2.02
N ASN A 54 7.24 -5.41 -3.02
CA ASN A 54 8.10 -6.55 -3.39
C ASN A 54 8.46 -7.47 -2.20
N GLU A 55 7.60 -7.53 -1.21
CA GLU A 55 7.82 -8.27 0.04
C GLU A 55 6.76 -9.37 0.21
N TRP A 56 7.08 -10.57 -0.22
CA TRP A 56 6.18 -11.74 -0.19
C TRP A 56 6.04 -12.42 1.17
N MET A 57 6.99 -12.20 2.08
CA MET A 57 6.96 -12.65 3.48
C MET A 57 7.05 -11.43 4.38
N ARG A 58 6.56 -11.53 5.60
CA ARG A 58 6.75 -10.48 6.61
C ARG A 58 8.24 -10.23 6.83
N GLY A 59 8.72 -9.17 6.25
CA GLY A 59 10.11 -8.76 6.30
C GLY A 59 10.30 -7.43 7.02
N LEU A 60 11.41 -6.79 6.71
CA LEU A 60 11.79 -5.54 7.36
C LEU A 60 10.81 -4.40 7.06
N THR A 61 10.30 -4.30 5.82
CA THR A 61 9.38 -3.21 5.43
C THR A 61 8.09 -3.30 6.21
N THR A 62 7.46 -4.48 6.23
CA THR A 62 6.26 -4.73 7.01
C THR A 62 6.48 -4.42 8.49
N THR A 63 7.60 -4.86 9.06
CA THR A 63 7.94 -4.60 10.47
C THR A 63 8.11 -3.11 10.74
N LEU A 64 8.88 -2.39 9.94
CA LEU A 64 9.13 -0.96 10.12
C LEU A 64 7.85 -0.12 9.99
N LEU A 65 7.01 -0.43 9.01
CA LEU A 65 5.79 0.33 8.79
C LEU A 65 4.72 -0.01 9.83
N SER A 66 4.54 -1.28 10.19
CA SER A 66 3.54 -1.71 11.17
C SER A 66 3.78 -1.17 12.58
N THR A 67 5.00 -0.73 12.91
CA THR A 67 5.28 -0.06 14.18
C THR A 67 4.77 1.39 14.24
N LYS A 68 4.50 1.99 13.08
CA LYS A 68 4.13 3.41 12.94
C LYS A 68 2.77 3.64 12.33
N LEU A 69 2.30 2.68 11.54
CA LEU A 69 1.10 2.78 10.72
C LEU A 69 0.19 1.59 10.96
N LYS A 70 -1.10 1.79 10.76
CA LYS A 70 -2.07 0.69 10.65
C LYS A 70 -1.89 0.01 9.31
N SER A 71 -1.82 -1.32 9.28
CA SER A 71 -1.84 -2.12 8.05
C SER A 71 -3.26 -2.55 7.75
N VAL A 72 -3.68 -2.44 6.51
CA VAL A 72 -4.97 -3.02 6.09
C VAL A 72 -4.82 -4.53 6.04
N ASP A 73 -5.57 -5.23 6.90
CA ASP A 73 -5.66 -6.68 6.84
C ASP A 73 -6.64 -7.09 5.74
N LEU A 74 -6.10 -7.35 4.56
CA LEU A 74 -6.90 -7.76 3.40
C LEU A 74 -7.70 -9.03 3.63
N SER A 75 -7.35 -9.86 4.63
CA SER A 75 -8.09 -11.08 4.92
C SER A 75 -9.50 -10.82 5.47
N GLN A 76 -9.72 -9.65 6.08
CA GLN A 76 -11.03 -9.23 6.58
C GLN A 76 -12.00 -8.86 5.45
N TYR A 77 -11.45 -8.40 4.31
CA TYR A 77 -12.25 -7.92 3.18
C TYR A 77 -12.38 -8.96 2.07
N MET A 78 -11.39 -9.84 1.89
CA MET A 78 -11.39 -10.77 0.78
C MET A 78 -10.67 -12.09 1.06
N LYS A 79 -11.20 -13.18 0.47
CA LYS A 79 -10.56 -14.52 0.53
C LYS A 79 -9.35 -14.63 -0.41
N ARG A 80 -9.35 -13.91 -1.54
CA ARG A 80 -8.32 -13.96 -2.58
C ARG A 80 -7.58 -12.62 -2.64
N ARG A 81 -6.56 -12.46 -1.82
CA ARG A 81 -5.74 -11.23 -1.67
C ARG A 81 -4.43 -11.21 -2.46
N ARG A 82 -4.15 -12.27 -3.22
CA ARG A 82 -2.93 -12.35 -4.00
C ARG A 82 -3.09 -11.56 -5.29
N THR A 83 -2.09 -10.76 -5.64
CA THR A 83 -2.13 -9.83 -6.76
C THR A 83 -1.15 -10.18 -7.87
N TYR A 84 -0.11 -10.98 -7.58
CA TYR A 84 0.94 -11.33 -8.53
C TYR A 84 1.20 -12.84 -8.62
N PRO A 85 1.52 -13.43 -9.78
CA PRO A 85 1.25 -12.85 -11.11
C PRO A 85 -0.25 -12.86 -11.43
N GLY A 86 -0.69 -11.91 -12.25
CA GLY A 86 -2.11 -11.64 -12.48
C GLY A 86 -2.95 -12.84 -12.92
N LEU A 87 -2.44 -13.68 -13.84
CA LEU A 87 -3.15 -14.86 -14.34
C LEU A 87 -3.28 -15.98 -13.28
N PHE A 88 -2.21 -16.20 -12.48
CA PHE A 88 -2.19 -17.17 -11.39
C PHE A 88 -1.61 -16.55 -10.13
N PRO A 89 -2.35 -15.69 -9.42
CA PRO A 89 -1.80 -14.94 -8.30
C PRO A 89 -1.48 -15.86 -7.12
N VAL A 90 -0.19 -15.93 -6.82
CA VAL A 90 0.38 -16.72 -5.71
C VAL A 90 1.04 -15.87 -4.64
N LEU A 91 1.42 -14.63 -4.98
CA LEU A 91 2.10 -13.69 -4.09
C LEU A 91 1.22 -12.48 -3.76
N HIS A 92 1.41 -11.94 -2.56
CA HIS A 92 0.79 -10.72 -2.08
C HIS A 92 1.90 -9.69 -1.91
N LEU A 93 2.15 -8.90 -2.96
CA LEU A 93 3.21 -7.91 -3.02
C LEU A 93 2.71 -6.48 -2.80
N ASP A 94 1.43 -6.26 -3.09
CA ASP A 94 0.77 -4.97 -2.98
C ASP A 94 0.15 -4.82 -1.59
N HIS A 95 0.51 -3.75 -0.90
CA HIS A 95 0.06 -3.47 0.47
C HIS A 95 -0.53 -2.06 0.57
N ILE A 96 -1.38 -1.88 1.59
CA ILE A 96 -1.91 -0.58 1.98
C ILE A 96 -1.65 -0.40 3.48
N TYR A 97 -1.00 0.71 3.84
CA TYR A 97 -0.80 1.18 5.20
C TYR A 97 -1.42 2.55 5.35
N TYR A 98 -1.90 2.89 6.54
CA TYR A 98 -2.50 4.19 6.80
C TYR A 98 -2.28 4.67 8.23
N ASP A 99 -2.42 5.97 8.42
CA ASP A 99 -2.36 6.65 9.72
C ASP A 99 -3.34 7.81 9.75
N GLY A 100 -3.74 8.16 10.97
CA GLY A 100 -4.69 9.23 11.22
C GLY A 100 -6.15 8.77 11.18
N ASP A 101 -7.03 9.75 11.10
CA ASP A 101 -8.49 9.57 11.09
C ASP A 101 -8.96 9.22 9.67
N LEU A 102 -8.90 7.93 9.38
CA LEU A 102 -9.20 7.34 8.08
C LEU A 102 -9.85 5.97 8.30
N GLU A 103 -10.92 5.70 7.57
CA GLU A 103 -11.60 4.41 7.55
C GLU A 103 -11.55 3.79 6.16
N ILE A 104 -11.38 2.47 6.12
CA ILE A 104 -11.47 1.68 4.89
C ILE A 104 -12.87 1.06 4.85
N ASP A 105 -13.70 1.53 3.92
CA ASP A 105 -15.08 1.05 3.78
C ASP A 105 -15.15 -0.24 2.98
N HIS A 106 -14.38 -0.32 1.89
CA HIS A 106 -14.34 -1.48 1.02
C HIS A 106 -12.95 -1.65 0.41
N ILE A 107 -12.61 -2.91 0.10
CA ILE A 107 -11.39 -3.22 -0.63
C ILE A 107 -11.60 -4.47 -1.50
N GLU A 108 -11.14 -4.43 -2.74
CA GLU A 108 -11.24 -5.53 -3.67
C GLU A 108 -10.02 -5.68 -4.57
N VAL A 109 -9.82 -6.88 -5.11
CA VAL A 109 -8.89 -7.15 -6.21
C VAL A 109 -9.68 -7.17 -7.51
N LEU A 110 -9.46 -6.17 -8.36
CA LEU A 110 -10.20 -5.99 -9.61
C LEU A 110 -9.70 -6.97 -10.69
N ARG A 111 -10.42 -8.06 -10.88
CA ARG A 111 -10.09 -9.12 -11.84
C ARG A 111 -10.92 -8.99 -13.13
N SER A 112 -10.70 -7.93 -13.88
CA SER A 112 -11.26 -7.78 -15.20
C SER A 112 -10.31 -8.33 -16.27
N ARG A 113 -10.86 -8.72 -17.43
CA ARG A 113 -10.03 -9.14 -18.59
C ARG A 113 -9.04 -8.04 -19.00
N ARG A 114 -9.46 -6.77 -18.91
CA ARG A 114 -8.59 -5.63 -19.22
C ARG A 114 -7.46 -5.48 -18.21
N ALA A 115 -7.75 -5.64 -16.92
CA ALA A 115 -6.73 -5.58 -15.87
C ALA A 115 -5.66 -6.67 -16.05
N LEU A 116 -6.07 -7.90 -16.37
CA LEU A 116 -5.18 -9.04 -16.60
C LEU A 116 -4.29 -8.90 -17.85
N ILE A 117 -4.70 -8.10 -18.83
CA ILE A 117 -3.90 -7.83 -20.05
C ILE A 117 -2.99 -6.63 -19.83
N ALA A 118 -3.41 -5.65 -19.01
CA ALA A 118 -2.70 -4.39 -18.83
C ALA A 118 -1.46 -4.50 -17.94
N SER A 119 -1.41 -5.48 -17.02
CA SER A 119 -0.31 -5.63 -16.06
C SER A 119 -0.17 -7.09 -15.61
N ASP A 120 1.02 -7.44 -15.16
CA ASP A 120 1.30 -8.68 -14.42
C ASP A 120 0.85 -8.62 -12.95
N HIS A 121 0.43 -7.46 -12.47
CA HIS A 121 -0.30 -7.28 -11.21
C HIS A 121 -1.78 -7.04 -11.45
N VAL A 122 -2.63 -7.58 -10.57
CA VAL A 122 -4.07 -7.25 -10.55
C VAL A 122 -4.28 -6.03 -9.65
N PRO A 123 -5.04 -5.03 -10.10
CA PRO A 123 -5.29 -3.84 -9.30
C PRO A 123 -5.96 -4.16 -7.97
N LEU A 124 -5.45 -3.56 -6.90
CA LEU A 124 -6.06 -3.51 -5.58
C LEU A 124 -6.77 -2.15 -5.46
N VAL A 125 -8.08 -2.17 -5.24
CA VAL A 125 -8.91 -0.98 -5.12
C VAL A 125 -9.44 -0.87 -3.70
N ALA A 126 -9.39 0.32 -3.12
CA ALA A 126 -9.92 0.58 -1.79
C ALA A 126 -10.78 1.84 -1.80
N ASP A 127 -11.95 1.75 -1.19
CA ASP A 127 -12.80 2.90 -0.86
C ASP A 127 -12.48 3.36 0.54
N ILE A 128 -12.10 4.63 0.66
CA ILE A 128 -11.67 5.22 1.93
C ILE A 128 -12.51 6.46 2.27
N ARG A 129 -12.76 6.64 3.55
CA ARG A 129 -13.43 7.81 4.14
C ARG A 129 -12.47 8.51 5.09
N ILE A 130 -12.42 9.84 4.99
CA ILE A 130 -11.63 10.70 5.88
C ILE A 130 -12.49 11.80 6.49
#